data_9d3645e6f83cf048f6373e979bd38f86
#
_entry.id   9d3645e6f83cf048f6373e979bd38f86
#
_cell.length_a   1.000
_cell.length_b   1.000
_cell.length_c   1.000
_cell.angle_alpha   90.00
_cell.angle_beta   90.00
_cell.angle_gamma   90.00
#
_symmetry.space_group_name_H-M   'P 1'
#
loop_
_entity.id
_entity.type
_entity.pdbx_description
1 polymer ?
#
loop_
_entity_poly.entity_id
_entity_poly.type
_entity_poly.pdbx_seq_one_letter_code
_entity_poly.pdbx_strand_id
1 'polypeptide(L)'
;MKKTLLKNLIVINPCSKPALVENACVSICGDTIESVGSKMPSGEFDVVHDLHGKIALPGMINAHHHLYSALAVGMPLPKKTPTNFSEILQEVWWKMDLALDHDSTQASFEAGLLDSLKAGTTTIIDHHCSPSYIEGSLSLLAETGEKLGLNTSVAFEISDRNGQEIFEASLQENLDAVRKFSDTPNVHPMIGLHASFTLSDNSLKKIRESVSSLNSWGIHIHVSEDKADEVDAVNKGFGSVLERLQVFDLINENGLIIHGLHIKETDVELLQKHKAQLVHNPSSNANNRVGMAPNQNFHQLKTGLGTDGMQGNMLREGKEGMLIRSSHLVGGADSVDYMQLLFENNASLASRLFGRKIGRILPGYQADLAIFDYLPRTPITESTIFGHVFFGISDSPSDVITRGEFRIKENQL
;
A
#
# COMPACT_ATOMS: atom_id res chain seq x y z
N MET A 1 24.64 2.72 -18.67
CA MET A 1 23.23 2.91 -18.27
C MET A 1 22.76 4.22 -18.90
N LYS A 2 21.50 4.27 -19.33
CA LYS A 2 20.87 5.46 -19.92
C LYS A 2 20.84 6.61 -18.91
N LYS A 3 21.27 7.79 -19.34
CA LYS A 3 21.23 9.02 -18.52
C LYS A 3 20.13 9.94 -19.01
N THR A 4 19.18 10.23 -18.13
CA THR A 4 18.03 11.10 -18.41
C THR A 4 18.09 12.35 -17.55
N LEU A 5 17.83 13.51 -18.13
CA LEU A 5 17.67 14.77 -17.43
C LEU A 5 16.24 15.27 -17.54
N LEU A 6 15.62 15.51 -16.40
CA LEU A 6 14.37 16.25 -16.28
C LEU A 6 14.72 17.67 -15.84
N LYS A 7 14.27 18.71 -16.55
CA LYS A 7 14.56 20.12 -16.22
C LYS A 7 13.31 20.97 -16.15
N ASN A 8 13.43 22.12 -15.51
CA ASN A 8 12.35 23.10 -15.34
C ASN A 8 11.16 22.51 -14.57
N LEU A 9 11.43 21.79 -13.47
CA LEU A 9 10.43 21.26 -12.54
C LEU A 9 10.29 22.11 -11.29
N ILE A 10 9.16 21.99 -10.62
CA ILE A 10 9.04 22.27 -9.20
C ILE A 10 9.00 20.91 -8.49
N VAL A 11 10.05 20.56 -7.78
CA VAL A 11 10.08 19.32 -7.00
C VAL A 11 9.52 19.60 -5.60
N ILE A 12 8.45 18.93 -5.26
CA ILE A 12 7.90 18.86 -3.89
C ILE A 12 8.20 17.47 -3.35
N ASN A 13 8.98 17.42 -2.31
CA ASN A 13 9.38 16.18 -1.64
C ASN A 13 8.97 16.24 -0.17
N PRO A 14 7.67 15.97 0.13
CA PRO A 14 7.14 16.14 1.47
C PRO A 14 7.95 15.37 2.51
N CYS A 15 8.00 15.91 3.72
CA CYS A 15 8.75 15.32 4.84
C CYS A 15 10.27 15.17 4.62
N SER A 16 10.84 15.78 3.56
CA SER A 16 12.27 15.77 3.26
C SER A 16 12.90 17.16 3.45
N LYS A 17 14.22 17.23 3.44
CA LYS A 17 14.99 18.49 3.49
C LYS A 17 15.97 18.53 2.33
N PRO A 18 15.82 19.48 1.37
CA PRO A 18 14.71 20.45 1.28
C PRO A 18 13.39 19.79 0.86
N ALA A 19 12.28 20.35 1.31
CA ALA A 19 10.94 19.89 0.90
C ALA A 19 10.47 20.48 -0.44
N LEU A 20 11.10 21.57 -0.89
CA LEU A 20 10.79 22.29 -2.13
C LEU A 20 12.07 22.63 -2.88
N VAL A 21 12.11 22.35 -4.18
CA VAL A 21 13.16 22.83 -5.10
C VAL A 21 12.50 23.43 -6.33
N GLU A 22 12.60 24.74 -6.49
CA GLU A 22 12.10 25.45 -7.67
C GLU A 22 13.12 25.40 -8.82
N ASN A 23 12.63 25.47 -10.06
CA ASN A 23 13.46 25.35 -11.27
C ASN A 23 14.40 24.14 -11.22
N ALA A 24 13.90 23.04 -10.69
CA ALA A 24 14.68 21.86 -10.42
C ALA A 24 15.13 21.16 -11.71
N CYS A 25 16.35 20.62 -11.63
CA CYS A 25 16.88 19.60 -12.53
C CYS A 25 16.99 18.29 -11.74
N VAL A 26 16.50 17.19 -12.32
CA VAL A 26 16.64 15.84 -11.77
C VAL A 26 17.40 15.00 -12.78
N SER A 27 18.62 14.55 -12.43
CA SER A 27 19.37 13.62 -13.27
C SER A 27 19.13 12.18 -12.79
N ILE A 28 18.91 11.28 -13.74
CA ILE A 28 18.60 9.87 -13.53
C ILE A 28 19.60 9.03 -14.32
N CYS A 29 20.18 8.01 -13.70
CA CYS A 29 21.01 7.00 -14.34
C CYS A 29 20.40 5.63 -14.18
N GLY A 30 19.94 5.03 -15.28
CA GLY A 30 19.15 3.81 -15.24
C GLY A 30 17.85 4.03 -14.46
N ASP A 31 17.69 3.36 -13.33
CA ASP A 31 16.51 3.45 -12.45
C ASP A 31 16.72 4.33 -11.21
N THR A 32 17.87 4.99 -11.09
CA THR A 32 18.28 5.67 -9.85
C THR A 32 18.48 7.17 -10.08
N ILE A 33 18.00 7.99 -9.15
CA ILE A 33 18.23 9.45 -9.14
C ILE A 33 19.68 9.72 -8.75
N GLU A 34 20.46 10.40 -9.62
CA GLU A 34 21.84 10.80 -9.33
C GLU A 34 21.91 12.17 -8.63
N SER A 35 21.10 13.13 -9.08
CA SER A 35 21.09 14.47 -8.48
C SER A 35 19.71 15.14 -8.56
N VAL A 36 19.46 16.04 -7.62
CA VAL A 36 18.30 16.94 -7.57
C VAL A 36 18.77 18.31 -7.13
N GLY A 37 18.43 19.36 -7.88
CA GLY A 37 18.77 20.74 -7.51
C GLY A 37 18.39 21.75 -8.58
N SER A 38 18.53 23.04 -8.28
CA SER A 38 18.23 24.14 -9.23
C SER A 38 19.34 24.39 -10.24
N LYS A 39 20.56 23.87 -10.04
CA LYS A 39 21.65 23.97 -10.97
C LYS A 39 21.65 22.86 -11.98
N MET A 40 21.89 23.20 -13.26
CA MET A 40 22.07 22.19 -14.29
C MET A 40 23.22 21.25 -13.90
N PRO A 41 23.02 19.94 -13.81
CA PRO A 41 24.11 19.01 -13.54
C PRO A 41 25.08 18.96 -14.71
N SER A 42 26.38 18.73 -14.41
CA SER A 42 27.44 18.60 -15.42
C SER A 42 27.37 17.21 -16.06
N GLY A 43 27.74 17.11 -17.33
CA GLY A 43 27.85 15.87 -18.09
C GLY A 43 26.94 15.83 -19.31
N GLU A 44 27.03 14.72 -20.04
CA GLU A 44 26.17 14.46 -21.19
C GLU A 44 24.98 13.57 -20.77
N PHE A 45 23.81 13.83 -21.36
CA PHE A 45 22.60 13.10 -21.15
C PHE A 45 22.11 12.50 -22.46
N ASP A 46 21.71 11.23 -22.42
CA ASP A 46 21.15 10.55 -23.60
C ASP A 46 19.78 11.16 -23.98
N VAL A 47 19.02 11.59 -22.97
CA VAL A 47 17.68 12.17 -23.15
C VAL A 47 17.50 13.36 -22.19
N VAL A 48 16.92 14.45 -22.71
CA VAL A 48 16.57 15.64 -21.92
C VAL A 48 15.09 15.93 -22.11
N HIS A 49 14.36 16.03 -21.00
CA HIS A 49 12.95 16.43 -20.99
C HIS A 49 12.82 17.80 -20.31
N ASP A 50 12.20 18.75 -21.01
CA ASP A 50 11.78 20.02 -20.44
C ASP A 50 10.34 19.89 -19.96
N LEU A 51 10.11 20.05 -18.67
CA LEU A 51 8.80 19.82 -18.03
C LEU A 51 8.06 21.14 -17.71
N HIS A 52 8.58 22.27 -18.24
CA HIS A 52 7.88 23.56 -18.35
C HIS A 52 7.20 24.05 -17.06
N GLY A 53 7.79 23.80 -15.89
CA GLY A 53 7.28 24.24 -14.59
C GLY A 53 6.24 23.30 -13.96
N LYS A 54 6.03 22.09 -14.52
CA LYS A 54 5.20 21.07 -13.88
C LYS A 54 5.73 20.70 -12.49
N ILE A 55 4.84 20.23 -11.63
CA ILE A 55 5.17 19.82 -10.26
C ILE A 55 5.43 18.32 -10.23
N ALA A 56 6.57 17.93 -9.67
CA ALA A 56 6.91 16.54 -9.39
C ALA A 56 6.76 16.22 -7.90
N LEU A 57 5.95 15.21 -7.59
CA LEU A 57 5.90 14.51 -6.31
C LEU A 57 6.62 13.16 -6.44
N PRO A 58 7.11 12.55 -5.34
CA PRO A 58 7.51 11.15 -5.35
C PRO A 58 6.38 10.27 -5.86
N GLY A 59 6.71 9.24 -6.62
CA GLY A 59 5.77 8.16 -6.91
C GLY A 59 5.19 7.61 -5.62
N MET A 60 3.87 7.55 -5.52
CA MET A 60 3.18 7.19 -4.29
C MET A 60 3.21 5.70 -4.03
N ILE A 61 3.07 5.34 -2.77
CA ILE A 61 3.12 3.96 -2.30
C ILE A 61 1.79 3.64 -1.62
N ASN A 62 1.12 2.59 -2.10
CA ASN A 62 -0.06 2.05 -1.45
C ASN A 62 0.36 0.92 -0.52
N ALA A 63 0.25 1.14 0.80
CA ALA A 63 0.76 0.20 1.80
C ALA A 63 -0.14 -1.01 2.05
N HIS A 64 -1.36 -1.01 1.51
CA HIS A 64 -2.29 -2.14 1.53
C HIS A 64 -3.37 -1.95 0.47
N HIS A 65 -3.54 -2.93 -0.39
CA HIS A 65 -4.52 -2.92 -1.47
C HIS A 65 -5.04 -4.32 -1.78
N HIS A 66 -6.20 -4.37 -2.43
CA HIS A 66 -6.82 -5.57 -2.97
C HIS A 66 -7.05 -5.42 -4.48
N LEU A 67 -6.03 -5.69 -5.28
CA LEU A 67 -6.12 -5.58 -6.74
C LEU A 67 -7.19 -6.50 -7.34
N TYR A 68 -7.47 -7.63 -6.70
CA TYR A 68 -8.48 -8.57 -7.17
C TYR A 68 -9.90 -7.97 -7.19
N SER A 69 -10.13 -6.90 -6.43
CA SER A 69 -11.43 -6.22 -6.35
C SER A 69 -11.63 -5.11 -7.39
N ALA A 70 -10.65 -4.84 -8.26
CA ALA A 70 -10.72 -3.71 -9.19
C ALA A 70 -11.95 -3.75 -10.11
N LEU A 71 -12.41 -4.94 -10.49
CA LEU A 71 -13.62 -5.13 -11.31
C LEU A 71 -14.94 -5.09 -10.52
N ALA A 72 -14.89 -4.93 -9.19
CA ALA A 72 -16.10 -4.78 -8.37
C ALA A 72 -16.84 -3.45 -8.62
N VAL A 73 -16.20 -2.50 -9.27
CA VAL A 73 -16.82 -1.22 -9.69
C VAL A 73 -17.98 -1.51 -10.64
N GLY A 74 -19.18 -1.10 -10.24
CA GLY A 74 -20.41 -1.37 -11.01
C GLY A 74 -21.02 -2.77 -10.79
N MET A 75 -20.49 -3.56 -9.87
CA MET A 75 -21.10 -4.83 -9.47
C MET A 75 -22.51 -4.59 -8.91
N PRO A 76 -23.50 -5.47 -9.20
CA PRO A 76 -24.83 -5.35 -8.65
C PRO A 76 -24.82 -5.35 -7.12
N LEU A 77 -25.68 -4.53 -6.53
CA LEU A 77 -25.87 -4.53 -5.09
C LEU A 77 -26.34 -5.91 -4.59
N PRO A 78 -25.93 -6.34 -3.39
CA PRO A 78 -26.37 -7.59 -2.82
C PRO A 78 -27.90 -7.59 -2.64
N LYS A 79 -28.54 -8.76 -2.80
CA LYS A 79 -30.00 -8.90 -2.65
C LYS A 79 -30.51 -8.51 -1.25
N LYS A 80 -29.69 -8.74 -0.23
CA LYS A 80 -29.93 -8.30 1.14
C LYS A 80 -28.90 -7.22 1.48
N THR A 81 -29.38 -6.06 1.92
CA THR A 81 -28.50 -4.98 2.39
C THR A 81 -27.80 -5.42 3.67
N PRO A 82 -26.45 -5.49 3.70
CA PRO A 82 -25.72 -5.83 4.91
C PRO A 82 -25.94 -4.80 6.02
N THR A 83 -26.12 -5.25 7.25
CA THR A 83 -26.38 -4.43 8.43
C THR A 83 -25.16 -4.29 9.35
N ASN A 84 -24.17 -5.16 9.18
CA ASN A 84 -22.93 -5.18 9.95
C ASN A 84 -21.76 -5.67 9.07
N PHE A 85 -20.55 -5.56 9.60
CA PHE A 85 -19.33 -5.91 8.88
C PHE A 85 -19.29 -7.39 8.45
N SER A 86 -19.66 -8.31 9.34
CA SER A 86 -19.68 -9.75 9.01
C SER A 86 -20.65 -10.07 7.85
N GLU A 87 -21.79 -9.37 7.77
CA GLU A 87 -22.70 -9.50 6.63
C GLU A 87 -22.10 -8.89 5.34
N ILE A 88 -21.32 -7.80 5.42
CA ILE A 88 -20.59 -7.25 4.26
C ILE A 88 -19.63 -8.30 3.71
N LEU A 89 -18.86 -8.95 4.58
CA LEU A 89 -17.95 -10.01 4.17
C LEU A 89 -18.71 -11.16 3.47
N GLN A 90 -19.77 -11.68 4.09
CA GLN A 90 -20.52 -12.84 3.60
C GLN A 90 -21.33 -12.56 2.32
N GLU A 91 -21.94 -11.38 2.23
CA GLU A 91 -22.86 -11.07 1.13
C GLU A 91 -22.16 -10.42 -0.07
N VAL A 92 -20.98 -9.84 0.11
CA VAL A 92 -20.23 -9.14 -0.94
C VAL A 92 -18.88 -9.81 -1.18
N TRP A 93 -17.92 -9.64 -0.26
CA TRP A 93 -16.52 -9.97 -0.49
C TRP A 93 -16.29 -11.47 -0.72
N TRP A 94 -16.75 -12.33 0.18
CA TRP A 94 -16.53 -13.78 0.05
C TRP A 94 -17.20 -14.41 -1.17
N LYS A 95 -18.28 -13.81 -1.68
CA LYS A 95 -18.90 -14.26 -2.93
C LYS A 95 -18.11 -13.83 -4.14
N MET A 96 -17.55 -12.61 -4.09
CA MET A 96 -16.68 -12.12 -5.13
C MET A 96 -15.40 -12.95 -5.20
N ASP A 97 -14.75 -13.21 -4.07
CA ASP A 97 -13.55 -14.04 -3.98
C ASP A 97 -13.72 -15.39 -4.71
N LEU A 98 -14.83 -16.07 -4.44
CA LEU A 98 -15.15 -17.38 -5.03
C LEU A 98 -15.49 -17.30 -6.53
N ALA A 99 -15.89 -16.14 -7.02
CA ALA A 99 -16.25 -15.95 -8.44
C ALA A 99 -15.05 -15.67 -9.34
N LEU A 100 -13.88 -15.37 -8.77
CA LEU A 100 -12.67 -15.03 -9.50
C LEU A 100 -11.98 -16.29 -10.05
N ASP A 101 -12.02 -16.45 -11.37
CA ASP A 101 -11.23 -17.41 -12.12
C ASP A 101 -9.92 -16.76 -12.64
N HIS A 102 -9.14 -17.50 -13.43
CA HIS A 102 -7.90 -17.00 -14.03
C HIS A 102 -8.11 -15.69 -14.80
N ASP A 103 -9.08 -15.66 -15.71
CA ASP A 103 -9.25 -14.53 -16.66
C ASP A 103 -9.75 -13.28 -15.95
N SER A 104 -10.69 -13.42 -15.02
CA SER A 104 -11.20 -12.31 -14.21
C SER A 104 -10.14 -11.81 -13.20
N THR A 105 -9.33 -12.69 -12.66
CA THR A 105 -8.18 -12.32 -11.80
C THR A 105 -7.15 -11.52 -12.59
N GLN A 106 -6.75 -11.99 -13.78
CA GLN A 106 -5.83 -11.26 -14.65
C GLN A 106 -6.37 -9.89 -15.02
N ALA A 107 -7.61 -9.82 -15.48
CA ALA A 107 -8.24 -8.56 -15.87
C ALA A 107 -8.34 -7.58 -14.69
N SER A 108 -8.60 -8.09 -13.47
CA SER A 108 -8.63 -7.29 -12.24
C SER A 108 -7.25 -6.72 -11.89
N PHE A 109 -6.20 -7.52 -11.98
CA PHE A 109 -4.82 -7.06 -11.78
C PHE A 109 -4.44 -5.99 -12.79
N GLU A 110 -4.70 -6.22 -14.08
CA GLU A 110 -4.40 -5.26 -15.15
C GLU A 110 -5.14 -3.93 -14.93
N ALA A 111 -6.43 -3.99 -14.61
CA ALA A 111 -7.23 -2.79 -14.34
C ALA A 111 -6.75 -2.04 -13.09
N GLY A 112 -6.60 -2.72 -11.96
CA GLY A 112 -6.22 -2.10 -10.68
C GLY A 112 -4.81 -1.52 -10.69
N LEU A 113 -3.85 -2.22 -11.30
CA LEU A 113 -2.47 -1.72 -11.47
C LEU A 113 -2.44 -0.51 -12.41
N LEU A 114 -3.20 -0.53 -13.50
CA LEU A 114 -3.30 0.58 -14.43
C LEU A 114 -3.95 1.81 -13.81
N ASP A 115 -5.02 1.63 -13.04
CA ASP A 115 -5.68 2.72 -12.32
C ASP A 115 -4.76 3.33 -11.26
N SER A 116 -4.02 2.50 -10.53
CA SER A 116 -2.99 2.93 -9.57
C SER A 116 -1.89 3.73 -10.26
N LEU A 117 -1.37 3.24 -11.39
CA LEU A 117 -0.35 3.93 -12.18
C LEU A 117 -0.86 5.30 -12.67
N LYS A 118 -2.09 5.36 -13.20
CA LYS A 118 -2.73 6.61 -13.64
C LYS A 118 -2.92 7.62 -12.52
N ALA A 119 -3.03 7.15 -11.28
CA ALA A 119 -3.09 7.99 -10.09
C ALA A 119 -1.70 8.37 -9.54
N GLY A 120 -0.60 7.92 -10.18
CA GLY A 120 0.76 8.19 -9.74
C GLY A 120 1.26 7.28 -8.62
N THR A 121 0.56 6.19 -8.34
CA THR A 121 0.99 5.15 -7.40
C THR A 121 1.94 4.20 -8.12
N THR A 122 3.18 4.10 -7.67
CA THR A 122 4.27 3.36 -8.35
C THR A 122 4.71 2.11 -7.59
N THR A 123 4.27 1.97 -6.35
CA THR A 123 4.53 0.80 -5.50
C THR A 123 3.23 0.38 -4.82
N ILE A 124 2.89 -0.91 -4.90
CA ILE A 124 1.65 -1.46 -4.36
C ILE A 124 1.96 -2.67 -3.50
N ILE A 125 1.46 -2.67 -2.27
CA ILE A 125 1.54 -3.82 -1.36
C ILE A 125 0.17 -4.48 -1.38
N ASP A 126 0.04 -5.53 -2.19
CA ASP A 126 -1.23 -6.21 -2.45
C ASP A 126 -1.50 -7.37 -1.48
N HIS A 127 -2.79 -7.64 -1.29
CA HIS A 127 -3.29 -8.76 -0.52
C HIS A 127 -4.39 -9.45 -1.31
N HIS A 128 -4.07 -10.58 -1.95
CA HIS A 128 -4.85 -11.24 -2.96
C HIS A 128 -5.75 -12.36 -2.42
N CYS A 129 -6.95 -12.50 -2.97
CA CYS A 129 -7.86 -13.61 -2.70
C CYS A 129 -8.59 -14.06 -3.96
N SER A 130 -8.40 -15.32 -4.37
CA SER A 130 -9.12 -15.98 -5.46
C SER A 130 -9.14 -17.50 -5.22
N PRO A 131 -10.02 -18.02 -4.35
CA PRO A 131 -10.05 -19.44 -4.00
C PRO A 131 -10.30 -20.38 -5.19
N SER A 132 -10.86 -19.87 -6.28
CA SER A 132 -11.08 -20.63 -7.52
C SER A 132 -9.87 -20.59 -8.49
N TYR A 133 -8.87 -19.76 -8.21
CA TYR A 133 -7.61 -19.70 -8.94
C TYR A 133 -6.47 -19.34 -7.99
N ILE A 134 -5.85 -20.33 -7.35
CA ILE A 134 -4.80 -20.12 -6.34
C ILE A 134 -3.42 -20.26 -6.96
N GLU A 135 -3.11 -21.45 -7.50
CA GLU A 135 -1.80 -21.78 -8.03
C GLU A 135 -1.39 -20.85 -9.17
N GLY A 136 -0.28 -20.15 -8.98
CA GLY A 136 0.28 -19.21 -9.96
C GLY A 136 -0.33 -17.79 -9.92
N SER A 137 -1.34 -17.52 -9.08
CA SER A 137 -1.98 -16.21 -8.99
C SER A 137 -1.03 -15.10 -8.55
N LEU A 138 -0.14 -15.38 -7.57
CA LEU A 138 0.88 -14.42 -7.12
C LEU A 138 1.96 -14.18 -8.18
N SER A 139 2.27 -15.20 -8.98
CA SER A 139 3.18 -15.04 -10.13
C SER A 139 2.56 -14.17 -11.22
N LEU A 140 1.28 -14.37 -11.51
CA LEU A 140 0.53 -13.55 -12.46
C LEU A 140 0.51 -12.08 -12.03
N LEU A 141 0.28 -11.80 -10.75
CA LEU A 141 0.32 -10.46 -10.20
C LEU A 141 1.71 -9.81 -10.35
N ALA A 142 2.76 -10.53 -9.95
CA ALA A 142 4.14 -10.06 -10.05
C ALA A 142 4.53 -9.74 -11.50
N GLU A 143 4.20 -10.62 -12.43
CA GLU A 143 4.49 -10.46 -13.87
C GLU A 143 3.70 -9.28 -14.49
N THR A 144 2.44 -9.09 -14.07
CA THR A 144 1.61 -7.97 -14.53
C THR A 144 2.16 -6.63 -14.02
N GLY A 145 2.57 -6.57 -12.73
CA GLY A 145 3.23 -5.41 -12.16
C GLY A 145 4.55 -5.06 -12.85
N GLU A 146 5.36 -6.07 -13.15
CA GLU A 146 6.64 -5.89 -13.86
C GLU A 146 6.45 -5.36 -15.28
N LYS A 147 5.45 -5.85 -16.04
CA LYS A 147 5.10 -5.32 -17.37
C LYS A 147 4.75 -3.84 -17.35
N LEU A 148 4.05 -3.39 -16.30
CA LEU A 148 3.70 -1.98 -16.10
C LEU A 148 4.82 -1.15 -15.45
N GLY A 149 5.90 -1.80 -15.04
CA GLY A 149 7.06 -1.16 -14.40
C GLY A 149 6.83 -0.77 -12.94
N LEU A 150 5.88 -1.37 -12.26
CA LEU A 150 5.55 -1.10 -10.86
C LEU A 150 6.36 -2.00 -9.90
N ASN A 151 6.56 -1.53 -8.67
CA ASN A 151 6.98 -2.40 -7.59
C ASN A 151 5.73 -3.02 -6.96
N THR A 152 5.71 -4.35 -6.77
CA THR A 152 4.56 -5.06 -6.20
C THR A 152 4.98 -5.93 -5.04
N SER A 153 4.29 -5.84 -3.90
CA SER A 153 4.34 -6.89 -2.89
C SER A 153 3.17 -7.83 -3.09
N VAL A 154 3.40 -9.12 -2.98
CA VAL A 154 2.43 -10.17 -3.28
C VAL A 154 2.20 -11.07 -2.07
N ALA A 155 0.93 -11.31 -1.73
CA ALA A 155 0.51 -12.17 -0.64
C ALA A 155 -0.87 -12.76 -0.95
N PHE A 156 -1.08 -14.05 -0.71
CA PHE A 156 -2.38 -14.71 -0.87
C PHE A 156 -3.06 -14.90 0.48
N GLU A 157 -4.34 -14.58 0.60
CA GLU A 157 -5.14 -14.74 1.82
C GLU A 157 -5.32 -16.20 2.22
N ILE A 158 -4.60 -16.65 3.22
CA ILE A 158 -4.82 -17.95 3.86
C ILE A 158 -6.01 -17.83 4.83
N SER A 159 -6.97 -18.73 4.72
CA SER A 159 -8.09 -18.86 5.68
C SER A 159 -8.67 -20.26 5.70
N ASP A 160 -9.40 -20.63 6.78
CA ASP A 160 -10.09 -21.91 6.90
C ASP A 160 -11.50 -21.88 6.28
N ARG A 161 -11.94 -20.72 5.76
CA ARG A 161 -13.31 -20.49 5.27
C ARG A 161 -13.79 -21.48 4.20
N ASN A 162 -12.87 -21.88 3.32
CA ASN A 162 -13.16 -22.67 2.14
C ASN A 162 -12.69 -24.13 2.27
N GLY A 163 -12.35 -24.56 3.48
CA GLY A 163 -11.93 -25.92 3.79
C GLY A 163 -10.44 -26.18 3.67
N GLN A 164 -10.04 -27.38 4.09
CA GLN A 164 -8.63 -27.75 4.26
C GLN A 164 -7.83 -27.72 2.94
N GLU A 165 -8.41 -28.16 1.85
CA GLU A 165 -7.74 -28.20 0.54
C GLU A 165 -7.35 -26.80 0.07
N ILE A 166 -8.27 -25.84 0.19
CA ILE A 166 -8.02 -24.43 -0.17
C ILE A 166 -7.00 -23.81 0.79
N PHE A 167 -7.07 -24.11 2.08
CA PHE A 167 -6.07 -23.66 3.05
C PHE A 167 -4.66 -24.14 2.67
N GLU A 168 -4.49 -25.43 2.35
CA GLU A 168 -3.20 -25.99 1.96
C GLU A 168 -2.66 -25.36 0.68
N ALA A 169 -3.50 -25.21 -0.34
CA ALA A 169 -3.14 -24.59 -1.61
C ALA A 169 -2.72 -23.12 -1.41
N SER A 170 -3.48 -22.36 -0.61
CA SER A 170 -3.17 -20.96 -0.30
C SER A 170 -1.85 -20.81 0.47
N LEU A 171 -1.59 -21.69 1.43
CA LEU A 171 -0.32 -21.71 2.14
C LEU A 171 0.84 -22.04 1.19
N GLN A 172 0.67 -23.03 0.32
CA GLN A 172 1.69 -23.44 -0.65
C GLN A 172 2.02 -22.31 -1.64
N GLU A 173 1.00 -21.61 -2.19
CA GLU A 173 1.18 -20.46 -3.10
C GLU A 173 2.04 -19.36 -2.47
N ASN A 174 1.78 -19.00 -1.19
CA ASN A 174 2.63 -18.04 -0.47
C ASN A 174 4.07 -18.53 -0.32
N LEU A 175 4.28 -19.80 0.07
CA LEU A 175 5.61 -20.37 0.24
C LEU A 175 6.39 -20.40 -1.09
N ASP A 176 5.72 -20.72 -2.20
CA ASP A 176 6.32 -20.75 -3.53
C ASP A 176 6.63 -19.34 -4.03
N ALA A 177 5.77 -18.36 -3.76
CA ALA A 177 6.05 -16.94 -4.03
C ALA A 177 7.29 -16.45 -3.26
N VAL A 178 7.43 -16.78 -1.96
CA VAL A 178 8.63 -16.43 -1.18
C VAL A 178 9.88 -17.07 -1.79
N ARG A 179 9.84 -18.36 -2.15
CA ARG A 179 10.99 -19.04 -2.77
C ARG A 179 11.35 -18.44 -4.14
N LYS A 180 10.35 -18.08 -4.94
CA LYS A 180 10.54 -17.56 -6.31
C LYS A 180 11.02 -16.12 -6.32
N PHE A 181 10.51 -15.25 -5.43
CA PHE A 181 10.66 -13.82 -5.55
C PHE A 181 11.56 -13.15 -4.50
N SER A 182 12.10 -13.88 -3.50
CA SER A 182 12.93 -13.29 -2.43
C SER A 182 14.13 -12.47 -2.94
N ASP A 183 14.67 -12.81 -4.11
CA ASP A 183 15.81 -12.13 -4.73
C ASP A 183 15.39 -11.24 -5.91
N THR A 184 14.09 -11.02 -6.11
CA THR A 184 13.57 -10.23 -7.24
C THR A 184 13.44 -8.76 -6.84
N PRO A 185 14.17 -7.82 -7.48
CA PRO A 185 14.30 -6.44 -6.96
C PRO A 185 13.00 -5.65 -6.83
N ASN A 186 12.01 -5.94 -7.69
CA ASN A 186 10.76 -5.17 -7.80
C ASN A 186 9.53 -5.95 -7.31
N VAL A 187 9.74 -7.14 -6.75
CA VAL A 187 8.68 -7.98 -6.18
C VAL A 187 9.06 -8.36 -4.76
N HIS A 188 8.16 -8.13 -3.81
CA HIS A 188 8.36 -8.53 -2.42
C HIS A 188 7.27 -9.51 -1.98
N PRO A 189 7.59 -10.80 -1.77
CA PRO A 189 6.61 -11.78 -1.33
C PRO A 189 6.39 -11.70 0.19
N MET A 190 5.14 -11.87 0.62
CA MET A 190 4.74 -11.97 2.02
C MET A 190 3.88 -13.21 2.25
N ILE A 191 3.61 -13.55 3.50
CA ILE A 191 2.66 -14.59 3.90
C ILE A 191 1.32 -13.93 4.21
N GLY A 192 0.37 -14.02 3.28
CA GLY A 192 -0.95 -13.45 3.46
C GLY A 192 -1.81 -14.29 4.41
N LEU A 193 -2.44 -13.66 5.38
CA LEU A 193 -3.47 -14.24 6.22
C LEU A 193 -4.71 -13.36 6.17
N HIS A 194 -5.90 -13.93 6.01
CA HIS A 194 -7.10 -13.11 5.96
C HIS A 194 -7.28 -12.31 7.26
N ALA A 195 -7.70 -12.98 8.34
CA ALA A 195 -7.88 -12.36 9.65
C ALA A 195 -7.85 -13.46 10.74
N SER A 196 -7.62 -13.07 11.99
CA SER A 196 -7.50 -14.01 13.11
C SER A 196 -8.75 -14.88 13.27
N PHE A 197 -9.94 -14.30 13.15
CA PHE A 197 -11.21 -15.04 13.35
C PHE A 197 -11.51 -16.08 12.25
N THR A 198 -10.85 -16.03 11.12
CA THR A 198 -10.99 -16.99 10.02
C THR A 198 -9.97 -18.11 10.03
N LEU A 199 -9.13 -18.17 11.05
CA LEU A 199 -8.07 -19.17 11.22
C LEU A 199 -8.20 -19.89 12.55
N SER A 200 -8.08 -21.21 12.52
CA SER A 200 -7.97 -22.03 13.73
C SER A 200 -6.55 -21.95 14.32
N ASP A 201 -6.42 -22.36 15.59
CA ASP A 201 -5.11 -22.45 16.24
C ASP A 201 -4.20 -23.48 15.54
N ASN A 202 -4.78 -24.56 15.05
CA ASN A 202 -4.04 -25.55 14.25
C ASN A 202 -3.51 -24.96 12.96
N SER A 203 -4.30 -24.11 12.28
CA SER A 203 -3.89 -23.42 11.05
C SER A 203 -2.77 -22.42 11.32
N LEU A 204 -2.86 -21.62 12.39
CA LEU A 204 -1.78 -20.71 12.79
C LEU A 204 -0.49 -21.46 13.12
N LYS A 205 -0.59 -22.57 13.86
CA LYS A 205 0.57 -23.42 14.16
C LYS A 205 1.20 -23.98 12.90
N LYS A 206 0.39 -24.49 11.97
CA LYS A 206 0.88 -25.04 10.70
C LYS A 206 1.55 -23.97 9.84
N ILE A 207 0.97 -22.77 9.75
CA ILE A 207 1.59 -21.64 9.06
C ILE A 207 2.98 -21.36 9.67
N ARG A 208 3.05 -21.24 11.00
CA ARG A 208 4.32 -20.96 11.70
C ARG A 208 5.38 -22.04 11.46
N GLU A 209 5.00 -23.29 11.49
CA GLU A 209 5.90 -24.42 11.18
C GLU A 209 6.40 -24.35 9.74
N SER A 210 5.53 -24.04 8.79
CA SER A 210 5.86 -23.98 7.36
C SER A 210 6.85 -22.85 7.03
N VAL A 211 6.68 -21.67 7.64
CA VAL A 211 7.57 -20.53 7.40
C VAL A 211 8.92 -20.65 8.12
N SER A 212 9.07 -21.59 9.03
CA SER A 212 10.32 -21.78 9.80
C SER A 212 11.53 -22.14 8.94
N SER A 213 11.29 -22.67 7.73
CA SER A 213 12.33 -23.01 6.76
C SER A 213 12.74 -21.84 5.85
N LEU A 214 12.06 -20.70 5.93
CA LEU A 214 12.33 -19.52 5.12
C LEU A 214 13.37 -18.63 5.78
N ASN A 215 14.29 -18.08 4.99
CA ASN A 215 15.34 -17.18 5.49
C ASN A 215 14.77 -15.83 5.97
N SER A 216 13.72 -15.33 5.30
CA SER A 216 13.01 -14.11 5.66
C SER A 216 11.54 -14.26 5.30
N TRP A 217 10.66 -13.75 6.14
CA TRP A 217 9.22 -13.72 5.92
C TRP A 217 8.57 -12.66 6.80
N GLY A 218 7.41 -12.20 6.39
CA GLY A 218 6.53 -11.36 7.18
C GLY A 218 5.09 -11.72 6.87
N ILE A 219 4.21 -11.62 7.86
CA ILE A 219 2.77 -11.78 7.63
C ILE A 219 2.17 -10.47 7.09
N HIS A 220 1.11 -10.60 6.29
CA HIS A 220 0.24 -9.51 5.89
C HIS A 220 -1.18 -9.92 6.26
N ILE A 221 -1.80 -9.27 7.26
CA ILE A 221 -3.03 -9.73 7.90
C ILE A 221 -3.94 -8.57 8.32
N HIS A 222 -5.26 -8.70 8.13
CA HIS A 222 -6.26 -7.82 8.72
C HIS A 222 -6.40 -8.12 10.22
N VAL A 223 -6.33 -7.08 11.04
CA VAL A 223 -6.35 -7.19 12.51
C VAL A 223 -7.30 -6.16 13.08
N SER A 224 -8.27 -6.62 13.86
CA SER A 224 -9.14 -5.75 14.64
C SER A 224 -9.79 -4.65 13.78
N GLU A 225 -10.20 -4.99 12.54
CA GLU A 225 -10.97 -4.10 11.69
C GLU A 225 -12.36 -3.86 12.28
N ASP A 226 -13.01 -4.95 12.75
CA ASP A 226 -14.26 -4.89 13.50
C ASP A 226 -14.09 -5.54 14.88
N LYS A 227 -14.98 -5.20 15.82
CA LYS A 227 -14.98 -5.76 17.16
C LYS A 227 -15.18 -7.28 17.17
N ALA A 228 -15.76 -7.85 16.11
CA ALA A 228 -15.97 -9.29 16.00
C ALA A 228 -14.65 -10.06 16.04
N ASP A 229 -13.56 -9.51 15.50
CA ASP A 229 -12.24 -10.14 15.52
C ASP A 229 -11.68 -10.23 16.97
N GLU A 230 -11.81 -9.14 17.74
CA GLU A 230 -11.41 -9.12 19.15
C GLU A 230 -12.29 -10.04 20.02
N VAL A 231 -13.60 -10.08 19.76
CA VAL A 231 -14.52 -10.98 20.47
C VAL A 231 -14.18 -12.45 20.21
N ASP A 232 -13.82 -12.80 18.97
CA ASP A 232 -13.37 -14.16 18.62
C ASP A 232 -12.07 -14.53 19.36
N ALA A 233 -11.10 -13.64 19.40
CA ALA A 233 -9.85 -13.87 20.13
C ALA A 233 -10.08 -14.11 21.63
N VAL A 234 -10.96 -13.31 22.25
CA VAL A 234 -11.33 -13.48 23.67
C VAL A 234 -12.06 -14.81 23.89
N ASN A 235 -12.99 -15.21 23.00
CA ASN A 235 -13.69 -16.50 23.11
C ASN A 235 -12.74 -17.70 22.95
N LYS A 236 -11.62 -17.53 22.27
CA LYS A 236 -10.53 -18.52 22.13
C LYS A 236 -9.56 -18.51 23.31
N GLY A 237 -9.76 -17.62 24.30
CA GLY A 237 -8.96 -17.54 25.53
C GLY A 237 -7.76 -16.60 25.47
N PHE A 238 -7.67 -15.73 24.47
CA PHE A 238 -6.62 -14.71 24.32
C PHE A 238 -7.10 -13.32 24.75
N GLY A 239 -6.20 -12.46 25.21
CA GLY A 239 -6.55 -11.11 25.60
C GLY A 239 -6.81 -10.18 24.42
N SER A 240 -6.23 -10.45 23.25
CA SER A 240 -6.42 -9.71 22.00
C SER A 240 -6.06 -10.55 20.78
N VAL A 241 -6.38 -10.05 19.58
CA VAL A 241 -5.94 -10.64 18.31
C VAL A 241 -4.42 -10.68 18.21
N LEU A 242 -3.74 -9.59 18.58
CA LEU A 242 -2.28 -9.51 18.50
C LEU A 242 -1.60 -10.42 19.53
N GLU A 243 -2.16 -10.55 20.74
CA GLU A 243 -1.66 -11.55 21.71
C GLU A 243 -1.76 -12.97 21.14
N ARG A 244 -2.89 -13.32 20.50
CA ARG A 244 -3.05 -14.61 19.84
C ARG A 244 -1.98 -14.85 18.78
N LEU A 245 -1.77 -13.89 17.87
CA LEU A 245 -0.74 -13.99 16.83
C LEU A 245 0.68 -14.10 17.42
N GLN A 246 0.95 -13.42 18.55
CA GLN A 246 2.22 -13.53 19.26
C GLN A 246 2.42 -14.90 19.89
N VAL A 247 1.39 -15.50 20.49
CA VAL A 247 1.48 -16.85 21.07
C VAL A 247 1.89 -17.87 20.00
N PHE A 248 1.45 -17.68 18.76
CA PHE A 248 1.88 -18.50 17.62
C PHE A 248 3.17 -18.03 16.95
N ASP A 249 3.87 -17.03 17.51
CA ASP A 249 5.14 -16.47 16.99
C ASP A 249 5.06 -16.03 15.52
N LEU A 250 3.97 -15.36 15.17
CA LEU A 250 3.70 -14.87 13.79
C LEU A 250 4.01 -13.39 13.60
N ILE A 251 4.24 -12.63 14.68
CA ILE A 251 4.55 -11.19 14.61
C ILE A 251 6.06 -10.99 14.56
N ASN A 252 6.55 -10.30 13.53
CA ASN A 252 7.95 -9.92 13.38
C ASN A 252 8.08 -8.55 12.69
N GLU A 253 9.32 -8.06 12.52
CA GLU A 253 9.61 -6.74 11.96
C GLU A 253 9.21 -6.58 10.48
N ASN A 254 9.01 -7.66 9.75
CA ASN A 254 8.53 -7.65 8.37
C ASN A 254 7.00 -7.76 8.27
N GLY A 255 6.31 -7.91 9.41
CA GLY A 255 4.87 -8.05 9.46
C GLY A 255 4.12 -6.76 9.16
N LEU A 256 3.02 -6.88 8.40
CA LEU A 256 2.04 -5.83 8.14
C LEU A 256 0.73 -6.17 8.83
N ILE A 257 0.31 -5.27 9.70
CA ILE A 257 -0.91 -5.36 10.50
C ILE A 257 -1.88 -4.32 9.96
N ILE A 258 -2.99 -4.76 9.40
CA ILE A 258 -3.90 -3.90 8.66
C ILE A 258 -5.09 -3.51 9.54
N HIS A 259 -5.52 -2.25 9.43
CA HIS A 259 -6.60 -1.57 10.16
C HIS A 259 -6.26 -1.23 11.62
N GLY A 260 -6.28 -2.18 12.53
CA GLY A 260 -5.99 -1.96 13.96
C GLY A 260 -6.95 -1.00 14.66
N LEU A 261 -8.24 -0.98 14.30
CA LEU A 261 -9.19 0.00 14.84
C LEU A 261 -9.52 -0.26 16.32
N HIS A 262 -9.49 -1.52 16.73
CA HIS A 262 -9.90 -1.94 18.07
C HIS A 262 -8.75 -2.52 18.89
N ILE A 263 -7.48 -2.27 18.50
CA ILE A 263 -6.29 -2.70 19.27
C ILE A 263 -6.19 -1.94 20.60
N LYS A 264 -5.61 -2.58 21.60
CA LYS A 264 -5.42 -2.05 22.95
C LYS A 264 -4.06 -1.38 23.09
N GLU A 265 -3.81 -0.67 24.20
CA GLU A 265 -2.50 -0.11 24.55
C GLU A 265 -1.40 -1.19 24.59
N THR A 266 -1.70 -2.34 25.18
CA THR A 266 -0.78 -3.50 25.22
C THR A 266 -0.44 -4.04 23.84
N ASP A 267 -1.34 -3.92 22.87
CA ASP A 267 -1.11 -4.32 21.49
C ASP A 267 -0.17 -3.33 20.78
N VAL A 268 -0.29 -2.03 21.08
CA VAL A 268 0.64 -1.01 20.59
C VAL A 268 2.06 -1.29 21.08
N GLU A 269 2.24 -1.58 22.38
CA GLU A 269 3.54 -1.98 22.94
C GLU A 269 4.11 -3.23 22.26
N LEU A 270 3.23 -4.19 21.94
CA LEU A 270 3.59 -5.40 21.22
C LEU A 270 4.12 -5.11 19.81
N LEU A 271 3.41 -4.28 19.05
CA LEU A 271 3.82 -3.87 17.70
C LEU A 271 5.15 -3.11 17.73
N GLN A 272 5.34 -2.22 18.71
CA GLN A 272 6.62 -1.52 18.92
C GLN A 272 7.77 -2.49 19.19
N LYS A 273 7.57 -3.46 20.11
CA LYS A 273 8.55 -4.48 20.47
C LYS A 273 9.00 -5.29 19.25
N HIS A 274 8.05 -5.71 18.42
CA HIS A 274 8.33 -6.52 17.25
C HIS A 274 8.66 -5.70 16.00
N LYS A 275 8.52 -4.34 16.07
CA LYS A 275 8.68 -3.41 14.95
C LYS A 275 7.78 -3.72 13.76
N ALA A 276 6.65 -4.39 14.01
CA ALA A 276 5.65 -4.67 13.00
C ALA A 276 4.96 -3.36 12.56
N GLN A 277 4.61 -3.26 11.29
CA GLN A 277 4.05 -2.05 10.71
C GLN A 277 2.52 -2.08 10.74
N LEU A 278 1.90 -1.05 11.31
CA LEU A 278 0.47 -0.82 11.19
C LEU A 278 0.16 -0.07 9.88
N VAL A 279 -0.95 -0.41 9.22
CA VAL A 279 -1.46 0.30 8.02
C VAL A 279 -2.91 0.70 8.23
N HIS A 280 -3.20 1.97 8.01
CA HIS A 280 -4.52 2.58 8.15
C HIS A 280 -5.19 2.74 6.77
N ASN A 281 -6.49 2.40 6.68
CA ASN A 281 -7.28 2.43 5.43
C ASN A 281 -8.56 3.24 5.65
N PRO A 282 -8.48 4.57 5.74
CA PRO A 282 -9.57 5.41 6.23
C PRO A 282 -10.84 5.36 5.40
N SER A 283 -10.75 5.39 4.06
CA SER A 283 -11.92 5.38 3.19
C SER A 283 -12.64 4.02 3.22
N SER A 284 -11.91 2.92 3.26
CA SER A 284 -12.47 1.58 3.43
C SER A 284 -13.14 1.42 4.79
N ASN A 285 -12.47 1.84 5.87
CA ASN A 285 -13.05 1.80 7.22
C ASN A 285 -14.36 2.59 7.30
N ALA A 286 -14.43 3.76 6.66
CA ALA A 286 -15.64 4.56 6.60
C ALA A 286 -16.74 3.89 5.75
N ASN A 287 -16.40 3.33 4.59
CA ASN A 287 -17.31 2.58 3.74
C ASN A 287 -17.92 1.38 4.48
N ASN A 288 -17.10 0.61 5.19
CA ASN A 288 -17.50 -0.57 5.94
C ASN A 288 -18.17 -0.25 7.29
N ARG A 289 -18.19 1.03 7.71
CA ARG A 289 -18.78 1.51 8.97
C ARG A 289 -18.18 0.87 10.21
N VAL A 290 -16.90 0.49 10.17
CA VAL A 290 -16.22 -0.21 11.27
C VAL A 290 -15.63 0.74 12.31
N GLY A 291 -15.63 2.04 12.06
CA GLY A 291 -15.19 3.07 12.99
C GLY A 291 -13.94 3.80 12.55
N MET A 292 -13.30 4.48 13.51
CA MET A 292 -12.12 5.32 13.30
C MET A 292 -10.97 4.84 14.17
N ALA A 293 -9.77 4.75 13.58
CA ALA A 293 -8.57 4.36 14.31
C ALA A 293 -8.25 5.35 15.45
N PRO A 294 -7.89 4.87 16.65
CA PRO A 294 -7.58 5.73 17.79
C PRO A 294 -6.25 6.48 17.59
N ASN A 295 -6.12 7.65 18.26
CA ASN A 295 -4.93 8.52 18.13
C ASN A 295 -3.62 7.83 18.45
N GLN A 296 -3.61 6.93 19.43
CA GLN A 296 -2.42 6.20 19.83
C GLN A 296 -1.75 5.45 18.68
N ASN A 297 -2.54 4.95 17.71
CA ASN A 297 -2.02 4.25 16.55
C ASN A 297 -1.11 5.13 15.68
N PHE A 298 -1.28 6.45 15.73
CA PHE A 298 -0.51 7.40 14.92
C PHE A 298 0.63 8.04 15.68
N HIS A 299 0.48 8.22 17.00
CA HIS A 299 1.49 8.87 17.84
C HIS A 299 2.58 7.90 18.30
N GLN A 300 2.21 6.64 18.50
CA GLN A 300 3.10 5.64 19.07
C GLN A 300 3.67 4.67 18.01
N LEU A 301 3.03 4.56 16.84
CA LEU A 301 3.45 3.68 15.76
C LEU A 301 3.79 4.48 14.48
N LYS A 302 4.68 3.95 13.67
CA LYS A 302 4.90 4.46 12.32
C LYS A 302 3.84 3.90 11.37
N THR A 303 2.59 4.38 11.54
CA THR A 303 1.46 3.89 10.76
C THR A 303 1.57 4.31 9.29
N GLY A 304 1.45 3.36 8.39
CA GLY A 304 1.34 3.59 6.95
C GLY A 304 -0.09 3.90 6.51
N LEU A 305 -0.26 4.24 5.23
CA LEU A 305 -1.55 4.53 4.60
C LEU A 305 -1.78 3.58 3.42
N GLY A 306 -2.92 2.91 3.38
CA GLY A 306 -3.37 2.04 2.31
C GLY A 306 -4.80 2.33 1.89
N THR A 307 -5.25 1.77 0.77
CA THR A 307 -6.61 1.98 0.24
C THR A 307 -7.53 0.78 0.46
N ASP A 308 -6.96 -0.39 0.85
CA ASP A 308 -7.75 -1.62 0.96
C ASP A 308 -8.46 -1.96 -0.37
N GLY A 309 -9.70 -2.37 -0.38
CA GLY A 309 -10.50 -2.63 -1.57
C GLY A 309 -11.01 -1.38 -2.31
N MET A 310 -10.55 -0.17 -1.94
CA MET A 310 -10.91 1.08 -2.64
C MET A 310 -9.94 1.35 -3.81
N GLN A 311 -10.21 2.38 -4.61
CA GLN A 311 -9.33 2.74 -5.73
C GLN A 311 -7.92 3.12 -5.28
N GLY A 312 -6.88 2.69 -6.00
CA GLY A 312 -5.47 2.86 -5.66
C GLY A 312 -4.92 4.30 -5.78
N ASN A 313 -5.73 5.34 -5.54
CA ASN A 313 -5.34 6.75 -5.59
C ASN A 313 -4.92 7.26 -4.21
N MET A 314 -3.64 7.29 -3.94
CA MET A 314 -3.08 7.61 -2.64
C MET A 314 -3.19 9.08 -2.23
N LEU A 315 -3.21 10.04 -3.19
CA LEU A 315 -3.48 11.45 -2.85
C LEU A 315 -4.92 11.64 -2.37
N ARG A 316 -5.87 10.98 -3.05
CA ARG A 316 -7.27 10.98 -2.63
C ARG A 316 -7.41 10.33 -1.26
N GLU A 317 -6.81 9.16 -1.04
CA GLU A 317 -6.87 8.45 0.24
C GLU A 317 -6.36 9.30 1.40
N GLY A 318 -5.22 9.99 1.23
CA GLY A 318 -4.70 10.92 2.24
C GLY A 318 -5.64 12.08 2.54
N LYS A 319 -6.23 12.68 1.52
CA LYS A 319 -7.22 13.76 1.66
C LYS A 319 -8.51 13.28 2.32
N GLU A 320 -9.08 12.18 1.85
CA GLU A 320 -10.31 11.60 2.39
C GLU A 320 -10.11 11.17 3.84
N GLY A 321 -9.00 10.52 4.15
CA GLY A 321 -8.66 10.12 5.51
C GLY A 321 -8.62 11.30 6.48
N MET A 322 -7.99 12.40 6.08
CA MET A 322 -7.98 13.64 6.87
C MET A 322 -9.39 14.20 7.05
N LEU A 323 -10.22 14.28 6.00
CA LEU A 323 -11.58 14.83 6.07
C LEU A 323 -12.51 13.94 6.91
N ILE A 324 -12.47 12.62 6.71
CA ILE A 324 -13.23 11.65 7.51
C ILE A 324 -12.88 11.82 8.98
N ARG A 325 -11.60 11.86 9.30
CA ARG A 325 -11.14 12.01 10.68
C ARG A 325 -11.58 13.34 11.27
N SER A 326 -11.41 14.45 10.55
CA SER A 326 -11.84 15.79 11.00
C SER A 326 -13.34 15.86 11.29
N SER A 327 -14.17 15.12 10.53
CA SER A 327 -15.63 15.11 10.74
C SER A 327 -16.07 14.41 12.04
N HIS A 328 -15.21 13.57 12.62
CA HIS A 328 -15.50 12.85 13.87
C HIS A 328 -14.91 13.53 15.12
N LEU A 329 -14.05 14.53 14.94
CA LEU A 329 -13.42 15.23 16.06
C LEU A 329 -14.34 16.37 16.56
N VAL A 330 -14.75 16.29 17.80
CA VAL A 330 -15.54 17.35 18.44
C VAL A 330 -14.61 18.22 19.27
N GLY A 331 -14.37 19.46 18.82
CA GLY A 331 -13.73 20.51 19.63
C GLY A 331 -12.21 20.40 19.82
N GLY A 332 -11.50 19.62 19.00
CA GLY A 332 -10.04 19.49 19.08
C GLY A 332 -9.37 19.51 17.71
N ALA A 333 -8.14 20.04 17.64
CA ALA A 333 -7.31 19.87 16.47
C ALA A 333 -6.83 18.40 16.40
N ASP A 334 -6.96 17.80 15.23
CA ASP A 334 -6.32 16.52 14.99
C ASP A 334 -4.81 16.73 14.83
N SER A 335 -4.05 15.85 15.47
CA SER A 335 -2.59 15.86 15.39
C SER A 335 -2.04 14.79 14.42
N VAL A 336 -2.92 14.09 13.69
CA VAL A 336 -2.48 13.10 12.70
C VAL A 336 -2.06 13.80 11.42
N ASP A 337 -0.79 13.63 11.07
CA ASP A 337 -0.20 14.19 9.86
C ASP A 337 -0.31 13.18 8.69
N TYR A 338 -1.32 13.34 7.86
CA TYR A 338 -1.53 12.49 6.68
C TYR A 338 -0.45 12.64 5.60
N MET A 339 0.29 13.77 5.58
CA MET A 339 1.48 13.90 4.73
C MET A 339 2.59 12.97 5.22
N GLN A 340 2.78 12.87 6.53
CA GLN A 340 3.75 11.95 7.13
C GLN A 340 3.38 10.49 6.86
N LEU A 341 2.09 10.12 7.02
CA LEU A 341 1.65 8.76 6.72
C LEU A 341 1.93 8.39 5.27
N LEU A 342 1.51 9.26 4.34
CA LEU A 342 1.58 9.01 2.90
C LEU A 342 3.01 9.02 2.36
N PHE A 343 3.83 10.02 2.70
CA PHE A 343 5.13 10.23 2.07
C PHE A 343 6.32 9.74 2.90
N GLU A 344 6.26 9.81 4.24
CA GLU A 344 7.37 9.39 5.09
C GLU A 344 7.25 7.92 5.50
N ASN A 345 6.11 7.55 6.09
CA ASN A 345 5.93 6.23 6.67
C ASN A 345 5.83 5.16 5.57
N ASN A 346 5.08 5.43 4.49
CA ASN A 346 4.98 4.52 3.35
C ASN A 346 6.32 4.37 2.63
N ALA A 347 7.09 5.45 2.44
CA ALA A 347 8.43 5.36 1.84
C ALA A 347 9.41 4.55 2.70
N SER A 348 9.34 4.73 4.02
CA SER A 348 10.13 3.96 4.98
C SER A 348 9.78 2.47 4.94
N LEU A 349 8.48 2.15 4.90
CA LEU A 349 7.96 0.80 4.78
C LEU A 349 8.44 0.15 3.46
N ALA A 350 8.16 0.75 2.32
CA ALA A 350 8.54 0.20 1.02
C ALA A 350 10.06 0.03 0.90
N SER A 351 10.85 1.02 1.38
CA SER A 351 12.32 0.90 1.35
C SER A 351 12.83 -0.28 2.16
N ARG A 352 12.18 -0.61 3.29
CA ARG A 352 12.51 -1.78 4.11
C ARG A 352 12.13 -3.08 3.40
N LEU A 353 10.91 -3.18 2.87
CA LEU A 353 10.41 -4.40 2.22
C LEU A 353 11.21 -4.74 0.97
N PHE A 354 11.47 -3.77 0.11
CA PHE A 354 12.17 -3.98 -1.15
C PHE A 354 13.72 -3.90 -1.04
N GLY A 355 14.26 -3.62 0.15
CA GLY A 355 15.70 -3.55 0.37
C GLY A 355 16.40 -2.42 -0.42
N ARG A 356 15.67 -1.40 -0.88
CA ARG A 356 16.17 -0.29 -1.68
C ARG A 356 15.44 1.01 -1.34
N LYS A 357 16.06 2.16 -1.63
CA LYS A 357 15.47 3.47 -1.33
C LYS A 357 14.36 3.81 -2.33
N ILE A 358 13.11 3.91 -1.87
CA ILE A 358 11.90 4.17 -2.66
C ILE A 358 11.09 5.32 -2.04
N GLY A 359 10.35 6.07 -2.86
CA GLY A 359 9.33 7.02 -2.40
C GLY A 359 9.84 8.42 -2.05
N ARG A 360 11.02 8.81 -2.54
CA ARG A 360 11.54 10.19 -2.41
C ARG A 360 12.28 10.63 -3.67
N ILE A 361 12.21 11.93 -4.00
CA ILE A 361 13.00 12.50 -5.09
C ILE A 361 14.31 13.00 -4.50
N LEU A 362 15.23 12.10 -4.21
CA LEU A 362 16.55 12.37 -3.63
C LEU A 362 17.63 11.50 -4.27
N PRO A 363 18.90 11.94 -4.27
CA PRO A 363 19.99 11.11 -4.77
C PRO A 363 20.08 9.74 -4.12
N GLY A 364 20.25 8.71 -4.94
CA GLY A 364 20.31 7.32 -4.53
C GLY A 364 18.96 6.64 -4.30
N TYR A 365 17.84 7.33 -4.53
CA TYR A 365 16.50 6.74 -4.53
C TYR A 365 16.13 6.26 -5.93
N GLN A 366 15.26 5.27 -5.98
CA GLN A 366 14.61 4.83 -7.23
C GLN A 366 13.88 6.01 -7.87
N ALA A 367 14.02 6.16 -9.18
CA ALA A 367 13.43 7.25 -9.93
C ALA A 367 11.94 6.96 -10.24
N ASP A 368 11.10 7.12 -9.22
CA ASP A 368 9.65 7.04 -9.29
C ASP A 368 9.07 8.43 -9.02
N LEU A 369 8.41 9.02 -10.02
CA LEU A 369 7.87 10.37 -9.96
C LEU A 369 6.45 10.43 -10.51
N ALA A 370 5.57 11.13 -9.81
CA ALA A 370 4.26 11.55 -10.29
C ALA A 370 4.33 13.06 -10.61
N ILE A 371 4.09 13.43 -11.88
CA ILE A 371 4.29 14.78 -12.38
C ILE A 371 2.96 15.38 -12.80
N PHE A 372 2.64 16.54 -12.25
CA PHE A 372 1.33 17.17 -12.37
C PHE A 372 1.43 18.48 -13.16
N ASP A 373 0.51 18.65 -14.10
CA ASP A 373 0.29 19.94 -14.77
C ASP A 373 -0.61 20.78 -13.87
N TYR A 374 0.03 21.54 -12.97
CA TYR A 374 -0.65 22.36 -11.97
C TYR A 374 -0.10 23.76 -11.94
N LEU A 375 -0.96 24.75 -12.18
CA LEU A 375 -0.63 26.15 -12.02
C LEU A 375 -1.05 26.64 -10.63
N PRO A 376 -0.10 26.89 -9.71
CA PRO A 376 -0.42 27.34 -8.36
C PRO A 376 -1.03 28.75 -8.39
N ARG A 377 -2.15 28.93 -7.66
CA ARG A 377 -2.80 30.24 -7.52
C ARG A 377 -2.11 31.15 -6.50
N THR A 378 -1.32 30.57 -5.63
CA THR A 378 -0.51 31.23 -4.59
C THR A 378 0.89 30.65 -4.59
N PRO A 379 1.91 31.36 -4.07
CA PRO A 379 3.25 30.80 -3.99
C PRO A 379 3.31 29.48 -3.22
N ILE A 380 4.06 28.51 -3.76
CA ILE A 380 4.39 27.28 -3.05
C ILE A 380 5.58 27.59 -2.13
N THR A 381 5.42 27.33 -0.85
CA THR A 381 6.45 27.45 0.18
C THR A 381 6.41 26.22 1.08
N GLU A 382 7.41 25.97 1.89
CA GLU A 382 7.37 24.83 2.83
C GLU A 382 6.11 24.83 3.71
N SER A 383 5.62 26.01 4.09
CA SER A 383 4.39 26.15 4.91
C SER A 383 3.08 25.97 4.14
N THR A 384 3.10 26.06 2.81
CA THR A 384 1.90 25.93 1.95
C THR A 384 1.83 24.63 1.17
N ILE A 385 2.87 23.78 1.21
CA ILE A 385 2.94 22.48 0.51
C ILE A 385 1.70 21.65 0.80
N PHE A 386 1.29 21.56 2.07
CA PHE A 386 0.11 20.79 2.48
C PHE A 386 -1.15 21.19 1.69
N GLY A 387 -1.42 22.49 1.62
CA GLY A 387 -2.59 23.01 0.91
C GLY A 387 -2.52 22.75 -0.59
N HIS A 388 -1.35 22.93 -1.21
CA HIS A 388 -1.16 22.66 -2.63
C HIS A 388 -1.30 21.18 -2.96
N VAL A 389 -0.74 20.27 -2.16
CA VAL A 389 -0.78 18.82 -2.40
C VAL A 389 -2.19 18.26 -2.23
N PHE A 390 -2.89 18.57 -1.12
CA PHE A 390 -4.19 17.96 -0.85
C PHE A 390 -5.40 18.71 -1.44
N PHE A 391 -5.27 20.02 -1.72
CA PHE A 391 -6.41 20.82 -2.19
C PHE A 391 -6.19 21.51 -3.54
N GLY A 392 -4.95 21.53 -4.03
CA GLY A 392 -4.59 22.21 -5.26
C GLY A 392 -4.32 21.29 -6.43
N ILE A 393 -3.44 20.31 -6.24
CA ILE A 393 -3.03 19.34 -7.25
C ILE A 393 -4.22 18.42 -7.59
N SER A 394 -4.37 18.11 -8.88
CA SER A 394 -5.38 17.15 -9.34
C SER A 394 -5.05 15.73 -8.89
N ASP A 395 -6.06 14.87 -8.83
CA ASP A 395 -5.91 13.47 -8.43
C ASP A 395 -5.17 12.60 -9.48
N SER A 396 -4.87 13.16 -10.66
CA SER A 396 -4.22 12.44 -11.76
C SER A 396 -3.01 13.22 -12.27
N PRO A 397 -1.80 12.66 -12.23
CA PRO A 397 -0.63 13.24 -12.86
C PRO A 397 -0.73 13.21 -14.39
N SER A 398 -0.11 14.18 -15.06
CA SER A 398 0.01 14.20 -16.52
C SER A 398 1.10 13.24 -17.01
N ASP A 399 2.11 13.01 -16.16
CA ASP A 399 3.22 12.12 -16.48
C ASP A 399 3.59 11.28 -15.25
N VAL A 400 3.92 10.02 -15.49
CA VAL A 400 4.39 9.10 -14.44
C VAL A 400 5.67 8.42 -14.90
N ILE A 401 6.68 8.50 -14.05
CA ILE A 401 7.97 7.83 -14.24
C ILE A 401 8.06 6.74 -13.18
N THR A 402 8.38 5.53 -13.62
CA THR A 402 8.73 4.42 -12.73
C THR A 402 10.07 3.85 -13.14
N ARG A 403 10.95 3.65 -12.18
CA ARG A 403 12.30 3.11 -12.43
C ARG A 403 13.06 3.87 -13.54
N GLY A 404 12.90 5.21 -13.56
CA GLY A 404 13.56 6.10 -14.49
C GLY A 404 12.97 6.16 -15.91
N GLU A 405 11.86 5.47 -16.18
CA GLU A 405 11.20 5.47 -17.49
C GLU A 405 9.78 6.03 -17.42
N PHE A 406 9.40 6.82 -18.41
CA PHE A 406 8.03 7.27 -18.56
C PHE A 406 7.11 6.08 -18.84
N ARG A 407 6.11 5.90 -18.00
CA ARG A 407 5.00 4.97 -18.21
C ARG A 407 3.75 5.70 -18.70
N ILE A 408 3.57 6.92 -18.23
CA ILE A 408 2.57 7.85 -18.74
C ILE A 408 3.31 9.12 -19.12
N LYS A 409 3.03 9.63 -20.31
CA LYS A 409 3.56 10.88 -20.81
C LYS A 409 2.45 11.70 -21.46
N GLU A 410 2.26 12.95 -21.00
CA GLU A 410 1.20 13.83 -21.53
C GLU A 410 -0.18 13.14 -21.56
N ASN A 411 -0.55 12.44 -20.45
CA ASN A 411 -1.76 11.64 -20.27
C ASN A 411 -1.89 10.41 -21.21
N GLN A 412 -0.82 9.98 -21.87
CA GLN A 412 -0.79 8.78 -22.73
C GLN A 412 0.09 7.70 -22.10
N LEU A 413 -0.38 6.44 -22.18
CA LEU A 413 0.34 5.23 -21.76
C LEU A 413 1.42 4.84 -22.76
#